data_7dcf9b3187146bec3915ae78daf71bde
#
_entry.id   7dcf9b3187146bec3915ae78daf71bde
#
_cell.length_a   1.000
_cell.length_b   1.000
_cell.length_c   1.000
_cell.angle_alpha   90.00
_cell.angle_beta   90.00
_cell.angle_gamma   90.00
#
_symmetry.space_group_name_H-M   'P 1'
#
loop_
_entity.id
_entity.type
_entity.pdbx_description
1 polymer ?
#
loop_
_entity_poly.entity_id
_entity_poly.type
_entity_poly.pdbx_seq_one_letter_code
_entity_poly.pdbx_strand_id
1 'polypeptide(L)'
;AYTDWAIKTGTYTAVDKDQLIANSGSDFTITLPASPSAGATVVVKNVGAGTVTIARNGSNIEGAAQDGTLESTKGMQVVYVDGTLGWKEL
;
A
#
# COMPACT_ATOMS: atom_id res chain seq x y z
N ALA A 1 4.85 15.80 -5.39
CA ALA A 1 5.86 15.96 -4.33
C ALA A 1 5.37 15.34 -3.03
N TYR A 2 6.26 14.71 -2.32
CA TYR A 2 5.94 14.04 -1.06
C TYR A 2 6.21 15.02 0.07
N THR A 3 5.16 15.48 0.73
CA THR A 3 5.28 16.53 1.75
C THR A 3 5.00 16.04 3.16
N ASP A 4 4.17 15.01 3.31
CA ASP A 4 3.75 14.53 4.62
C ASP A 4 3.86 13.01 4.69
N TRP A 5 4.75 12.53 5.54
CA TRP A 5 4.91 11.10 5.78
C TRP A 5 4.30 10.74 7.14
N ALA A 6 3.48 9.69 7.17
CA ALA A 6 2.90 9.17 8.39
C ALA A 6 3.58 7.85 8.75
N ILE A 7 4.01 7.71 9.99
CA ILE A 7 4.65 6.47 10.46
C ILE A 7 3.58 5.56 11.03
N LYS A 8 3.53 4.33 10.54
CA LYS A 8 2.58 3.31 10.99
C LYS A 8 3.32 2.14 11.59
N THR A 9 2.86 1.71 12.77
CA THR A 9 3.48 0.62 13.52
C THR A 9 2.54 -0.56 13.69
N GLY A 10 1.37 -0.52 13.08
CA GLY A 10 0.38 -1.60 13.13
C GLY A 10 -0.62 -1.46 12.00
N THR A 11 -1.60 -2.36 11.97
CA THR A 11 -2.61 -2.43 10.92
C THR A 11 -3.27 -1.06 10.67
N TYR A 12 -3.39 -0.71 9.39
CA TYR A 12 -3.91 0.58 8.97
C TYR A 12 -4.58 0.45 7.61
N THR A 13 -5.66 1.20 7.41
CA THR A 13 -6.33 1.29 6.11
C THR A 13 -5.94 2.61 5.46
N ALA A 14 -5.25 2.52 4.33
CA ALA A 14 -4.77 3.69 3.61
C ALA A 14 -5.90 4.44 2.91
N VAL A 15 -5.68 5.73 2.71
CA VAL A 15 -6.56 6.58 1.90
C VAL A 15 -5.75 7.15 0.74
N ASP A 16 -6.44 7.70 -0.25
CA ASP A 16 -5.78 8.31 -1.40
C ASP A 16 -4.75 9.35 -0.97
N LYS A 17 -3.60 9.33 -1.62
CA LYS A 17 -2.46 10.22 -1.40
C LYS A 17 -1.68 9.95 -0.12
N ASP A 18 -1.95 8.85 0.56
CA ASP A 18 -1.17 8.48 1.74
C ASP A 18 0.29 8.20 1.37
N GLN A 19 1.17 8.70 2.20
CA GLN A 19 2.60 8.44 2.12
C GLN A 19 3.01 7.86 3.47
N LEU A 20 3.27 6.56 3.49
CA LEU A 20 3.40 5.81 4.73
C LEU A 20 4.80 5.26 4.90
N ILE A 21 5.29 5.33 6.14
CA ILE A 21 6.51 4.64 6.55
C ILE A 21 6.07 3.56 7.53
N ALA A 22 6.20 2.30 7.13
CA ALA A 22 5.90 1.17 7.99
C ALA A 22 7.11 0.85 8.84
N ASN A 23 6.94 0.89 10.16
CA ASN A 23 8.06 0.71 11.07
C ASN A 23 7.64 -0.18 12.24
N SER A 24 7.77 -1.49 12.06
CA SER A 24 7.47 -2.45 13.12
C SER A 24 8.41 -3.65 12.99
N GLY A 25 8.76 -4.21 14.13
CA GLY A 25 9.51 -5.47 14.17
C GLY A 25 8.63 -6.69 13.92
N SER A 26 7.31 -6.51 13.92
CA SER A 26 6.35 -7.59 13.69
C SER A 26 5.65 -7.37 12.36
N ASP A 27 5.15 -8.45 11.76
CA ASP A 27 4.37 -8.37 10.53
C ASP A 27 3.03 -7.68 10.80
N PHE A 28 2.57 -6.88 9.84
CA PHE A 28 1.25 -6.28 9.92
C PHE A 28 0.72 -5.98 8.52
N THR A 29 -0.53 -5.52 8.45
CA THR A 29 -1.22 -5.32 7.18
C THR A 29 -1.56 -3.85 6.97
N ILE A 30 -1.27 -3.33 5.78
CA ILE A 30 -1.80 -2.06 5.30
C ILE A 30 -2.81 -2.38 4.21
N THR A 31 -4.05 -1.94 4.40
CA THR A 31 -5.15 -2.20 3.48
C THR A 31 -5.31 -1.00 2.55
N LEU A 32 -5.40 -1.26 1.24
CA LEU A 32 -5.61 -0.22 0.24
C LEU A 32 -7.04 0.34 0.33
N PRO A 33 -7.30 1.54 -0.23
CA PRO A 33 -8.65 2.10 -0.22
C PRO A 33 -9.69 1.18 -0.86
N ALA A 34 -10.91 1.15 -0.29
CA ALA A 34 -11.96 0.22 -0.71
C ALA A 34 -12.59 0.59 -2.04
N SER A 35 -12.73 1.87 -2.33
CA SER A 35 -13.40 2.35 -3.54
C SER A 35 -12.57 3.46 -4.17
N PRO A 36 -11.40 3.10 -4.72
CA PRO A 36 -10.51 4.11 -5.26
C PRO A 36 -11.05 4.70 -6.55
N SER A 37 -10.71 5.96 -6.79
CA SER A 37 -10.94 6.61 -8.07
C SER A 37 -9.70 6.47 -8.95
N ALA A 38 -9.87 6.55 -10.26
CA ALA A 38 -8.74 6.50 -11.18
C ALA A 38 -7.72 7.58 -10.80
N GLY A 39 -6.46 7.20 -10.69
CA GLY A 39 -5.39 8.11 -10.28
C GLY A 39 -5.12 8.13 -8.78
N ALA A 40 -5.92 7.43 -7.96
CA ALA A 40 -5.63 7.32 -6.53
C ALA A 40 -4.24 6.70 -6.33
N THR A 41 -3.48 7.21 -5.38
CA THR A 41 -2.08 6.83 -5.20
C THR A 41 -1.79 6.58 -3.73
N VAL A 42 -1.04 5.51 -3.45
CA VAL A 42 -0.56 5.19 -2.10
C VAL A 42 0.93 4.84 -2.20
N VAL A 43 1.73 5.37 -1.29
CA VAL A 43 3.16 5.10 -1.21
C VAL A 43 3.46 4.50 0.15
N VAL A 44 4.20 3.40 0.18
CA VAL A 44 4.61 2.76 1.43
C VAL A 44 6.09 2.42 1.36
N LYS A 45 6.83 2.77 2.41
CA LYS A 45 8.23 2.35 2.59
C LYS A 45 8.30 1.55 3.87
N ASN A 46 8.77 0.32 3.77
CA ASN A 46 8.94 -0.54 4.96
C ASN A 46 10.36 -0.38 5.50
N VAL A 47 10.50 0.26 6.65
CA VAL A 47 11.79 0.45 7.32
C VAL A 47 11.96 -0.45 8.52
N GLY A 48 10.91 -1.18 8.91
CA GLY A 48 10.96 -2.11 10.05
C GLY A 48 11.48 -3.48 9.64
N ALA A 49 11.66 -4.35 10.63
CA ALA A 49 12.13 -5.72 10.39
C ALA A 49 11.02 -6.67 9.97
N GLY A 50 9.75 -6.33 10.26
CA GLY A 50 8.61 -7.16 9.89
C GLY A 50 8.26 -7.05 8.42
N THR A 51 7.39 -7.95 7.96
CA THR A 51 6.86 -7.93 6.60
C THR A 51 5.50 -7.26 6.61
N VAL A 52 5.25 -6.38 5.63
CA VAL A 52 3.97 -5.71 5.50
C VAL A 52 3.18 -6.38 4.39
N THR A 53 1.96 -6.82 4.70
CA THR A 53 1.02 -7.31 3.69
C THR A 53 0.23 -6.12 3.18
N ILE A 54 0.15 -5.97 1.86
CA ILE A 54 -0.64 -4.93 1.23
C ILE A 54 -1.95 -5.58 0.81
N ALA A 55 -2.99 -5.39 1.60
CA ALA A 55 -4.30 -5.99 1.34
C ALA A 55 -5.03 -5.20 0.26
N ARG A 56 -5.51 -5.89 -0.75
CA ARG A 56 -6.08 -5.27 -1.95
C ARG A 56 -7.47 -4.65 -1.75
N ASN A 57 -8.18 -5.05 -0.71
CA ASN A 57 -9.50 -4.52 -0.36
C ASN A 57 -10.50 -4.53 -1.52
N GLY A 58 -10.60 -5.67 -2.20
CA GLY A 58 -11.58 -5.88 -3.27
C GLY A 58 -11.15 -5.48 -4.67
N SER A 59 -10.08 -4.69 -4.80
CA SER A 59 -9.55 -4.32 -6.12
C SER A 59 -8.40 -5.25 -6.50
N ASN A 60 -8.11 -5.36 -7.80
CA ASN A 60 -6.96 -6.14 -8.24
C ASN A 60 -5.66 -5.38 -7.96
N ILE A 61 -4.57 -6.12 -7.83
CA ILE A 61 -3.21 -5.56 -7.81
C ILE A 61 -2.47 -6.19 -8.98
N GLU A 62 -1.92 -5.38 -9.87
CA GLU A 62 -1.25 -5.82 -11.10
C GLU A 62 -2.14 -6.74 -11.94
N GLY A 63 -3.44 -6.46 -11.95
CA GLY A 63 -4.42 -7.22 -12.71
C GLY A 63 -4.82 -8.55 -12.08
N ALA A 64 -4.35 -8.86 -10.89
CA ALA A 64 -4.63 -10.13 -10.21
C ALA A 64 -5.36 -9.92 -8.89
N ALA A 65 -6.24 -10.86 -8.56
CA ALA A 65 -7.02 -10.81 -7.31
C ALA A 65 -6.19 -11.43 -6.18
N GLN A 66 -5.08 -10.79 -5.84
CA GLN A 66 -4.22 -11.27 -4.74
C GLN A 66 -3.52 -10.10 -4.07
N ASP A 67 -3.24 -10.26 -2.78
CA ASP A 67 -2.56 -9.25 -1.98
C ASP A 67 -1.08 -9.21 -2.32
N GLY A 68 -0.48 -8.03 -2.08
CA GLY A 68 0.94 -7.85 -2.21
C GLY A 68 1.66 -8.03 -0.88
N THR A 69 2.99 -8.12 -0.96
CA THR A 69 3.85 -8.22 0.22
C THR A 69 5.00 -7.23 0.07
N LEU A 70 5.33 -6.56 1.17
CA LEU A 70 6.42 -5.59 1.20
C LEU A 70 7.40 -5.99 2.27
N GLU A 71 8.51 -6.59 1.84
CA GLU A 71 9.53 -7.06 2.76
C GLU A 71 10.32 -5.91 3.36
N SER A 72 11.07 -6.20 4.42
CA SER A 72 11.91 -5.20 5.07
C SER A 72 12.83 -4.50 4.05
N THR A 73 12.99 -3.21 4.19
CA THR A 73 13.76 -2.31 3.35
C THR A 73 13.15 -2.00 1.98
N LYS A 74 12.04 -2.62 1.61
CA LYS A 74 11.39 -2.40 0.32
C LYS A 74 10.38 -1.26 0.40
N GLY A 75 10.14 -0.63 -0.74
CA GLY A 75 9.13 0.40 -0.87
C GLY A 75 8.31 0.18 -2.13
N MET A 76 7.11 0.76 -2.14
CA MET A 76 6.27 0.71 -3.33
C MET A 76 5.46 1.98 -3.46
N GLN A 77 5.11 2.29 -4.70
CA GLN A 77 4.11 3.29 -5.00
C GLN A 77 3.11 2.65 -5.95
N VAL A 78 1.83 2.70 -5.60
CA VAL A 78 0.78 2.11 -6.44
C VAL A 78 -0.20 3.20 -6.85
N VAL A 79 -0.69 3.09 -8.07
CA VAL A 79 -1.72 3.99 -8.61
C VAL A 79 -2.87 3.14 -9.12
N TYR A 80 -4.10 3.57 -8.82
CA TYR A 80 -5.29 2.86 -9.29
C TYR A 80 -5.64 3.31 -10.70
N VAL A 81 -5.83 2.36 -11.59
CA VAL A 81 -6.13 2.63 -13.00
C VAL A 81 -7.61 2.45 -13.29
N ASP A 82 -8.13 1.24 -13.11
CA ASP A 82 -9.54 0.91 -13.34
C ASP A 82 -9.90 -0.40 -12.65
N GLY A 83 -11.15 -0.84 -12.83
CA GLY A 83 -11.65 -2.05 -12.18
C GLY A 83 -11.05 -3.34 -12.72
N THR A 84 -10.42 -3.32 -13.87
CA THR A 84 -9.80 -4.49 -14.47
C THR A 84 -8.33 -4.63 -14.08
N LEU A 85 -7.56 -3.57 -14.26
CA LEU A 85 -6.14 -3.57 -13.92
C LEU A 85 -5.91 -3.39 -12.43
N GLY A 86 -6.77 -2.62 -11.76
CA GLY A 86 -6.65 -2.34 -10.35
C GLY A 86 -5.48 -1.42 -10.04
N TRP A 87 -4.74 -1.75 -8.98
CA TRP A 87 -3.57 -1.01 -8.56
C TRP A 87 -2.36 -1.46 -9.35
N LYS A 88 -1.61 -0.52 -9.88
CA LYS A 88 -0.37 -0.80 -10.62
C LYS A 88 0.81 -0.19 -9.88
N GLU A 89 1.89 -0.94 -9.77
CA GLU A 89 3.11 -0.48 -9.12
C GLU A 89 3.94 0.38 -10.07
N LEU A 90 4.50 1.45 -9.52
CA LEU A 90 5.37 2.34 -10.28
C LEU A 90 6.83 2.09 -9.99
#